data_02504983d1a0626dbabdc51ba90a8d50
#
_entry.id   02504983d1a0626dbabdc51ba90a8d50
#
_cell.length_a   1.000
_cell.length_b   1.000
_cell.length_c   1.000
_cell.angle_alpha   90.00
_cell.angle_beta   90.00
_cell.angle_gamma   90.00
#
_symmetry.space_group_name_H-M   'P 1'
#
loop_
_entity.id
_entity.type
_entity.pdbx_description
1 polymer ?
#
loop_
_entity_poly.entity_id
_entity_poly.type
_entity_poly.pdbx_seq_one_letter_code
_entity_poly.pdbx_strand_id
1 'polypeptide(L)'
;MGCKYSVSASANQNTVNVTGTFTNNGYTYSNVNETFWTECNGSRQYMYRTIPYGASFSWTHSYSVGNSTSARTLSVSAGGPSWSYFDNSSASTTVNVPATPPSVTVPPIVTNQKAVLSGSTVTITWTNNGSGTSTPTSNYVNVKIDDNDWKNILNKKATSTTYAVEANHRYQFRVNSYNSAGQSAYQSTNTIYTAPVTPTVVNPVGVILSSAGSFNFSINDSNTLYPSNKVEWQYSTNGGSSWSTTHTASGNVISVSSADSSLNSFIMGMKNNNNCYVRARIYNYDNSIVSNWSNAVKIAVHLQPICYVNIPSGASIKAIYINKG
;
A
#
# COMPACT_ATOMS: atom_id res chain seq x y z
N MET A 1 23.65 -74.07 -9.80
CA MET A 1 22.57 -73.09 -9.84
C MET A 1 21.76 -73.24 -8.57
N GLY A 2 21.83 -72.29 -7.67
CA GLY A 2 21.17 -72.30 -6.38
C GLY A 2 20.04 -71.26 -6.28
N CYS A 3 19.25 -71.31 -5.19
CA CYS A 3 18.33 -70.22 -4.86
C CYS A 3 19.12 -68.97 -4.45
N LYS A 4 18.58 -67.83 -4.75
CA LYS A 4 19.25 -66.53 -4.43
C LYS A 4 18.31 -65.47 -3.90
N TYR A 5 18.87 -64.57 -3.11
CA TYR A 5 18.21 -63.34 -2.69
C TYR A 5 18.66 -62.22 -3.60
N SER A 6 17.72 -61.30 -3.86
CA SER A 6 18.01 -60.00 -4.40
C SER A 6 17.22 -58.92 -3.63
N VAL A 7 17.69 -57.69 -3.71
CA VAL A 7 17.06 -56.54 -3.06
C VAL A 7 16.94 -55.37 -4.02
N SER A 8 15.81 -54.69 -3.94
CA SER A 8 15.61 -53.39 -4.58
C SER A 8 14.98 -52.45 -3.56
N ALA A 9 15.15 -51.16 -3.77
CA ALA A 9 14.51 -50.17 -2.91
C ALA A 9 14.14 -48.91 -3.71
N SER A 10 13.07 -48.28 -3.23
CA SER A 10 12.65 -46.94 -3.66
C SER A 10 12.51 -46.05 -2.46
N ALA A 11 12.76 -44.75 -2.61
CA ALA A 11 12.69 -43.78 -1.52
C ALA A 11 11.96 -42.53 -1.95
N ASN A 12 11.26 -41.94 -1.01
CA ASN A 12 10.83 -40.52 -1.00
C ASN A 12 11.56 -39.80 0.13
N GLN A 13 11.15 -38.57 0.46
CA GLN A 13 11.86 -37.71 1.43
C GLN A 13 11.98 -38.30 2.85
N ASN A 14 11.07 -39.15 3.28
CA ASN A 14 10.99 -39.67 4.66
C ASN A 14 10.70 -41.17 4.78
N THR A 15 10.53 -41.86 3.67
CA THR A 15 10.18 -43.29 3.66
C THR A 15 11.04 -44.02 2.61
N VAL A 16 11.53 -45.19 2.99
CA VAL A 16 12.20 -46.12 2.11
C VAL A 16 11.41 -47.41 2.06
N ASN A 17 11.04 -47.85 0.87
CA ASN A 17 10.42 -49.15 0.65
C ASN A 17 11.52 -50.11 0.16
N VAL A 18 11.75 -51.16 0.93
CA VAL A 18 12.76 -52.22 0.61
C VAL A 18 12.04 -53.46 0.20
N THR A 19 12.30 -53.96 -0.98
CA THR A 19 11.73 -55.17 -1.50
C THR A 19 12.82 -56.23 -1.59
N GLY A 20 12.64 -57.29 -0.81
CA GLY A 20 13.41 -58.55 -0.94
C GLY A 20 12.75 -59.48 -1.96
N THR A 21 13.56 -60.19 -2.71
CA THR A 21 13.07 -61.20 -3.63
C THR A 21 13.88 -62.49 -3.42
N PHE A 22 13.17 -63.56 -3.19
CA PHE A 22 13.69 -64.90 -3.21
C PHE A 22 13.42 -65.53 -4.59
N THR A 23 14.46 -65.93 -5.27
CA THR A 23 14.39 -66.60 -6.60
C THR A 23 14.76 -68.05 -6.46
N ASN A 24 13.83 -68.90 -6.79
CA ASN A 24 14.05 -70.37 -6.84
C ASN A 24 14.53 -70.75 -8.25
N ASN A 25 15.75 -71.22 -8.33
CA ASN A 25 16.38 -71.64 -9.60
C ASN A 25 16.28 -73.16 -9.85
N GLY A 26 15.09 -73.74 -9.62
CA GLY A 26 14.84 -75.12 -9.99
C GLY A 26 15.06 -76.13 -8.86
N TYR A 27 15.25 -75.69 -7.62
CA TYR A 27 15.28 -76.60 -6.49
C TYR A 27 13.86 -76.79 -5.91
N THR A 28 13.59 -78.05 -5.55
CA THR A 28 12.33 -78.49 -5.00
C THR A 28 12.44 -78.59 -3.50
N TYR A 29 11.95 -77.59 -2.79
CA TYR A 29 11.79 -77.69 -1.35
C TYR A 29 10.37 -78.13 -1.05
N SER A 30 10.18 -78.93 -0.01
CA SER A 30 8.88 -79.16 0.61
C SER A 30 8.43 -77.86 1.30
N ASN A 31 7.13 -77.65 1.42
CA ASN A 31 6.56 -76.47 2.09
C ASN A 31 7.19 -76.26 3.49
N VAL A 32 8.08 -75.29 3.65
CA VAL A 32 8.77 -74.95 4.91
C VAL A 32 8.41 -73.53 5.31
N ASN A 33 8.08 -73.39 6.57
CA ASN A 33 7.82 -72.05 7.14
C ASN A 33 9.14 -71.40 7.56
N GLU A 34 9.45 -70.26 7.00
CA GLU A 34 10.69 -69.55 7.23
C GLU A 34 10.51 -68.08 7.47
N THR A 35 11.53 -67.49 8.08
CA THR A 35 11.55 -66.05 8.39
C THR A 35 12.44 -65.33 7.37
N PHE A 36 11.82 -64.41 6.64
CA PHE A 36 12.48 -63.49 5.70
C PHE A 36 12.54 -62.11 6.33
N TRP A 37 13.53 -61.30 5.90
CA TRP A 37 13.72 -59.98 6.43
C TRP A 37 14.15 -58.99 5.34
N THR A 38 13.82 -57.71 5.57
CA THR A 38 14.49 -56.58 4.93
C THR A 38 15.09 -55.71 6.00
N GLU A 39 16.08 -54.91 5.63
CA GLU A 39 16.77 -54.02 6.53
C GLU A 39 17.05 -52.71 5.81
N CYS A 40 16.89 -51.62 6.53
CA CYS A 40 17.26 -50.29 6.09
C CYS A 40 18.04 -49.57 7.22
N ASN A 41 19.27 -49.18 6.91
CA ASN A 41 20.16 -48.47 7.81
C ASN A 41 20.22 -49.07 9.25
N GLY A 42 20.37 -50.40 9.33
CA GLY A 42 20.45 -51.15 10.60
C GLY A 42 19.13 -51.54 11.25
N SER A 43 18.00 -50.98 10.80
CA SER A 43 16.67 -51.37 11.24
C SER A 43 16.17 -52.52 10.38
N ARG A 44 15.73 -53.62 11.05
CA ARG A 44 15.27 -54.83 10.37
C ARG A 44 13.78 -55.08 10.67
N GLN A 45 13.05 -55.51 9.62
CA GLN A 45 11.67 -55.98 9.71
C GLN A 45 11.58 -57.40 9.16
N TYR A 46 10.71 -58.19 9.74
CA TYR A 46 10.60 -59.62 9.45
C TYR A 46 9.25 -59.98 8.87
N MET A 47 9.25 -60.95 7.94
CA MET A 47 8.08 -61.61 7.41
C MET A 47 8.20 -63.12 7.64
N TYR A 48 7.14 -63.69 8.14
CA TYR A 48 7.05 -65.14 8.26
C TYR A 48 6.19 -65.72 7.13
N ARG A 49 6.76 -66.65 6.37
CA ARG A 49 6.10 -67.20 5.18
C ARG A 49 6.49 -68.64 4.94
N THR A 50 5.52 -69.42 4.45
CA THR A 50 5.77 -70.76 3.87
C THR A 50 6.35 -70.60 2.48
N ILE A 51 7.47 -71.23 2.21
CA ILE A 51 8.09 -71.29 0.86
C ILE A 51 7.31 -72.34 0.08
N PRO A 52 6.58 -71.97 -0.99
CA PRO A 52 5.90 -72.91 -1.84
C PRO A 52 6.93 -73.66 -2.67
N TYR A 53 6.62 -74.91 -2.97
CA TYR A 53 7.43 -75.77 -3.78
C TYR A 53 7.72 -75.18 -5.16
N GLY A 54 9.00 -74.98 -5.50
CA GLY A 54 9.45 -74.46 -6.79
C GLY A 54 9.13 -73.00 -7.09
N ALA A 55 8.60 -72.22 -6.15
CA ALA A 55 8.16 -70.84 -6.43
C ALA A 55 9.15 -69.78 -5.95
N SER A 56 9.24 -68.73 -6.73
CA SER A 56 9.89 -67.46 -6.35
C SER A 56 8.85 -66.50 -5.80
N PHE A 57 9.24 -65.58 -4.92
CA PHE A 57 8.35 -64.57 -4.36
C PHE A 57 9.12 -63.32 -3.89
N SER A 58 8.39 -62.22 -3.73
CA SER A 58 8.91 -60.96 -3.19
C SER A 58 8.12 -60.52 -1.97
N TRP A 59 8.72 -59.72 -1.09
CA TRP A 59 8.11 -59.07 0.02
C TRP A 59 8.68 -57.64 0.21
N THR A 60 7.88 -56.74 0.72
CA THR A 60 8.26 -55.34 0.88
C THR A 60 7.95 -54.86 2.29
N HIS A 61 8.87 -54.13 2.90
CA HIS A 61 8.66 -53.38 4.12
C HIS A 61 8.97 -51.89 3.91
N SER A 62 8.22 -51.04 4.62
CA SER A 62 8.41 -49.59 4.59
C SER A 62 9.12 -49.13 5.87
N TYR A 63 10.13 -48.32 5.71
CA TYR A 63 10.96 -47.73 6.76
C TYR A 63 10.79 -46.24 6.82
N SER A 64 10.43 -45.71 7.99
CA SER A 64 10.49 -44.29 8.23
C SER A 64 11.93 -43.89 8.51
N VAL A 65 12.48 -43.00 7.70
CA VAL A 65 13.88 -42.58 7.79
C VAL A 65 14.06 -41.13 8.23
N GLY A 66 12.93 -40.48 8.57
CA GLY A 66 12.89 -39.07 8.98
C GLY A 66 13.24 -38.11 7.86
N ASN A 67 12.99 -36.83 8.10
CA ASN A 67 13.31 -35.75 7.18
C ASN A 67 14.78 -35.34 7.28
N SER A 68 15.38 -34.94 6.16
CA SER A 68 16.75 -34.38 6.11
C SER A 68 16.82 -33.25 5.10
N THR A 69 17.49 -32.18 5.44
CA THR A 69 17.75 -31.05 4.53
C THR A 69 18.77 -31.34 3.45
N SER A 70 19.45 -32.49 3.53
CA SER A 70 20.39 -32.97 2.52
C SER A 70 20.00 -34.35 2.04
N ALA A 71 20.22 -34.63 0.76
CA ALA A 71 20.11 -35.97 0.22
C ALA A 71 21.10 -36.89 0.92
N ARG A 72 20.70 -38.14 1.15
CA ARG A 72 21.53 -39.14 1.83
C ARG A 72 21.36 -40.50 1.18
N THR A 73 22.44 -41.28 1.19
CA THR A 73 22.46 -42.66 0.70
C THR A 73 22.34 -43.62 1.89
N LEU A 74 21.36 -44.49 1.87
CA LEU A 74 21.15 -45.48 2.92
C LEU A 74 21.45 -46.90 2.37
N SER A 75 22.07 -47.74 3.21
CA SER A 75 22.23 -49.14 2.94
C SER A 75 20.91 -49.88 3.17
N VAL A 76 20.57 -50.77 2.25
CA VAL A 76 19.39 -51.64 2.36
C VAL A 76 19.81 -53.06 2.02
N SER A 77 19.19 -54.01 2.72
CA SER A 77 19.45 -55.43 2.50
C SER A 77 18.20 -56.27 2.68
N ALA A 78 18.20 -57.43 2.11
CA ALA A 78 17.17 -58.43 2.27
C ALA A 78 17.77 -59.82 2.35
N GLY A 79 17.14 -60.72 3.11
CA GLY A 79 17.63 -62.08 3.26
C GLY A 79 16.63 -62.98 3.94
N GLY A 80 17.08 -64.18 4.26
CA GLY A 80 16.26 -65.20 4.92
C GLY A 80 17.12 -66.38 5.33
N PRO A 81 16.54 -67.59 5.40
CA PRO A 81 17.23 -68.80 5.74
C PRO A 81 18.38 -69.07 4.75
N SER A 82 19.46 -69.66 5.25
CA SER A 82 20.61 -70.03 4.46
C SER A 82 20.83 -71.55 4.57
N TRP A 83 20.71 -72.21 3.47
CA TRP A 83 21.00 -73.67 3.37
C TRP A 83 22.07 -73.91 2.31
N SER A 84 22.65 -75.08 2.30
CA SER A 84 23.76 -75.44 1.41
C SER A 84 23.51 -75.27 -0.08
N TYR A 85 22.28 -75.04 -0.50
CA TYR A 85 21.86 -74.85 -1.90
C TYR A 85 21.61 -73.40 -2.30
N PHE A 86 21.89 -72.46 -1.41
CA PHE A 86 21.73 -71.02 -1.69
C PHE A 86 23.01 -70.45 -2.25
N ASP A 87 22.92 -69.67 -3.32
CA ASP A 87 24.03 -68.91 -3.85
C ASP A 87 24.46 -67.77 -2.89
N ASN A 88 23.52 -67.27 -2.10
CA ASN A 88 23.75 -66.33 -1.03
C ASN A 88 22.67 -66.41 0.08
N SER A 89 22.96 -65.90 1.27
CA SER A 89 22.00 -65.80 2.41
C SER A 89 21.32 -64.44 2.51
N SER A 90 21.82 -63.47 1.77
CA SER A 90 21.31 -62.09 1.69
C SER A 90 21.81 -61.36 0.49
N ALA A 91 21.18 -60.26 0.16
CA ALA A 91 21.62 -59.28 -0.82
C ALA A 91 21.56 -57.88 -0.22
N SER A 92 22.45 -57.00 -0.67
CA SER A 92 22.49 -55.62 -0.24
C SER A 92 22.64 -54.68 -1.42
N THR A 93 22.14 -53.47 -1.27
CA THR A 93 22.30 -52.32 -2.20
C THR A 93 22.19 -51.03 -1.45
N THR A 94 22.21 -49.92 -2.14
CA THR A 94 21.95 -48.59 -1.56
C THR A 94 20.77 -47.92 -2.24
N VAL A 95 20.13 -47.03 -1.51
CA VAL A 95 19.04 -46.18 -2.01
C VAL A 95 19.32 -44.73 -1.69
N ASN A 96 19.10 -43.85 -2.65
CA ASN A 96 19.22 -42.40 -2.42
C ASN A 96 17.89 -41.83 -1.94
N VAL A 97 17.92 -41.25 -0.74
CA VAL A 97 16.77 -40.57 -0.13
C VAL A 97 16.92 -39.07 -0.44
N PRO A 98 15.98 -38.48 -1.19
CA PRO A 98 16.08 -37.06 -1.55
C PRO A 98 15.94 -36.14 -0.33
N ALA A 99 16.54 -34.96 -0.41
CA ALA A 99 16.38 -33.93 0.61
C ALA A 99 14.93 -33.46 0.71
N THR A 100 14.50 -33.16 1.93
CA THR A 100 13.24 -32.43 2.17
C THR A 100 13.48 -30.95 1.92
N PRO A 101 12.78 -30.31 0.98
CA PRO A 101 12.91 -28.87 0.78
C PRO A 101 12.61 -28.10 2.07
N PRO A 102 13.36 -27.03 2.38
CA PRO A 102 13.08 -26.21 3.53
C PRO A 102 11.66 -25.61 3.42
N SER A 103 10.93 -25.57 4.54
CA SER A 103 9.60 -24.96 4.57
C SER A 103 9.66 -23.48 4.23
N VAL A 104 8.79 -23.03 3.35
CA VAL A 104 8.63 -21.60 3.04
C VAL A 104 8.08 -20.91 4.27
N THR A 105 8.63 -19.76 4.62
CA THR A 105 8.21 -18.92 5.75
C THR A 105 7.68 -17.59 5.26
N VAL A 106 6.77 -16.97 6.02
CA VAL A 106 6.20 -15.66 5.70
C VAL A 106 7.32 -14.62 5.58
N PRO A 107 7.30 -13.72 4.57
CA PRO A 107 8.30 -12.67 4.44
C PRO A 107 8.29 -11.73 5.64
N PRO A 108 9.44 -11.17 6.03
CA PRO A 108 9.48 -10.06 6.98
C PRO A 108 8.73 -8.84 6.45
N ILE A 109 8.38 -7.90 7.34
CA ILE A 109 7.81 -6.61 6.98
C ILE A 109 8.75 -5.83 6.05
N VAL A 110 8.18 -5.01 5.19
CA VAL A 110 8.94 -4.04 4.39
C VAL A 110 9.52 -2.94 5.28
N THR A 111 10.60 -2.31 4.83
CA THR A 111 11.23 -1.18 5.52
C THR A 111 11.46 -0.02 4.57
N ASN A 112 11.83 1.16 5.09
CA ASN A 112 12.13 2.38 4.34
C ASN A 112 10.97 2.82 3.40
N GLN A 113 9.73 2.51 3.80
CA GLN A 113 8.56 2.91 3.02
C GLN A 113 8.37 4.43 3.10
N LYS A 114 8.24 5.05 1.93
CA LYS A 114 8.10 6.49 1.79
C LYS A 114 7.19 6.83 0.61
N ALA A 115 6.40 7.88 0.77
CA ALA A 115 5.63 8.50 -0.31
C ALA A 115 6.16 9.91 -0.58
N VAL A 116 6.33 10.27 -1.85
CA VAL A 116 6.80 11.59 -2.28
C VAL A 116 5.87 12.11 -3.36
N LEU A 117 5.28 13.28 -3.12
CA LEU A 117 4.45 14.00 -4.11
C LEU A 117 5.34 14.82 -5.06
N SER A 118 5.07 14.69 -6.35
CA SER A 118 5.64 15.54 -7.39
C SER A 118 4.56 15.85 -8.42
N GLY A 119 4.16 17.12 -8.51
CA GLY A 119 3.01 17.52 -9.33
C GLY A 119 1.73 16.80 -8.91
N SER A 120 1.09 16.10 -9.84
CA SER A 120 -0.11 15.28 -9.62
C SER A 120 0.18 13.79 -9.43
N THR A 121 1.40 13.42 -9.08
CA THR A 121 1.80 12.01 -8.93
C THR A 121 2.54 11.80 -7.62
N VAL A 122 2.15 10.76 -6.88
CA VAL A 122 2.88 10.26 -5.71
C VAL A 122 3.70 9.05 -6.13
N THR A 123 5.00 9.09 -5.81
CA THR A 123 5.88 7.91 -5.91
C THR A 123 6.01 7.27 -4.54
N ILE A 124 5.65 6.00 -4.45
CA ILE A 124 5.77 5.18 -3.25
C ILE A 124 6.97 4.26 -3.41
N THR A 125 7.88 4.22 -2.44
CA THR A 125 9.08 3.36 -2.44
C THR A 125 9.17 2.57 -1.15
N TRP A 126 9.82 1.40 -1.19
CA TRP A 126 10.06 0.55 -0.03
C TRP A 126 11.23 -0.42 -0.28
N THR A 127 11.71 -1.04 0.78
CA THR A 127 12.70 -2.12 0.72
C THR A 127 12.02 -3.44 1.09
N ASN A 128 12.15 -4.44 0.23
CA ASN A 128 11.74 -5.81 0.53
C ASN A 128 12.79 -6.48 1.40
N ASN A 129 12.34 -7.14 2.47
CA ASN A 129 13.17 -7.93 3.35
C ASN A 129 12.88 -9.42 3.17
N GLY A 130 13.83 -10.25 3.59
CA GLY A 130 13.75 -11.70 3.49
C GLY A 130 14.66 -12.29 2.42
N SER A 131 15.10 -13.50 2.69
CA SER A 131 16.00 -14.28 1.82
C SER A 131 15.67 -15.77 1.94
N GLY A 132 16.17 -16.59 1.00
CA GLY A 132 15.90 -18.02 1.00
C GLY A 132 14.39 -18.32 1.04
N THR A 133 13.95 -19.04 2.05
CA THR A 133 12.56 -19.47 2.24
C THR A 133 11.59 -18.34 2.57
N SER A 134 12.08 -17.18 3.05
CA SER A 134 11.27 -16.00 3.37
C SER A 134 11.27 -14.95 2.26
N THR A 135 11.82 -15.24 1.08
CA THR A 135 11.88 -14.29 -0.02
C THR A 135 10.48 -13.89 -0.48
N PRO A 136 10.18 -12.56 -0.58
CA PRO A 136 8.93 -12.10 -1.15
C PRO A 136 8.78 -12.47 -2.63
N THR A 137 7.62 -12.98 -3.01
CA THR A 137 7.25 -13.21 -4.41
C THR A 137 6.37 -12.10 -4.98
N SER A 138 5.72 -11.34 -4.11
CA SER A 138 4.88 -10.20 -4.48
C SER A 138 4.79 -9.17 -3.36
N ASN A 139 4.21 -8.00 -3.67
CA ASN A 139 3.85 -6.94 -2.75
C ASN A 139 2.41 -6.51 -3.01
N TYR A 140 1.67 -6.17 -1.97
CA TYR A 140 0.44 -5.40 -2.06
C TYR A 140 0.73 -3.97 -1.64
N VAL A 141 0.31 -3.01 -2.46
CA VAL A 141 0.28 -1.60 -2.11
C VAL A 141 -1.16 -1.14 -2.12
N ASN A 142 -1.59 -0.55 -1.03
CA ASN A 142 -2.95 -0.03 -0.90
C ASN A 142 -2.89 1.48 -0.68
N VAL A 143 -3.88 2.18 -1.23
CA VAL A 143 -4.14 3.60 -0.99
C VAL A 143 -5.43 3.77 -0.21
N LYS A 144 -5.44 4.72 0.70
CA LYS A 144 -6.63 5.26 1.35
C LYS A 144 -6.70 6.74 1.01
N ILE A 145 -7.83 7.18 0.43
CA ILE A 145 -8.11 8.56 0.08
C ILE A 145 -9.10 9.07 1.11
N ASP A 146 -8.71 10.10 1.83
CA ASP A 146 -9.51 10.70 2.91
C ASP A 146 -9.89 9.64 3.95
N ASP A 147 -11.18 9.48 4.24
CA ASP A 147 -11.69 8.51 5.19
C ASP A 147 -12.32 7.26 4.54
N ASN A 148 -12.15 7.12 3.20
CA ASN A 148 -12.63 5.95 2.47
C ASN A 148 -11.86 4.67 2.84
N ASP A 149 -12.34 3.53 2.36
CA ASP A 149 -11.70 2.24 2.53
C ASP A 149 -10.38 2.12 1.76
N TRP A 150 -9.53 1.19 2.20
CA TRP A 150 -8.29 0.86 1.53
C TRP A 150 -8.54 0.19 0.18
N LYS A 151 -7.95 0.74 -0.89
CA LYS A 151 -8.00 0.19 -2.24
C LYS A 151 -6.64 -0.34 -2.66
N ASN A 152 -6.58 -1.55 -3.22
CA ASN A 152 -5.34 -2.10 -3.76
C ASN A 152 -4.97 -1.41 -5.08
N ILE A 153 -3.70 -1.02 -5.22
CA ILE A 153 -3.15 -0.36 -6.41
C ILE A 153 -1.98 -1.10 -7.04
N LEU A 154 -1.40 -2.07 -6.32
CA LEU A 154 -0.34 -2.92 -6.83
C LEU A 154 -0.42 -4.32 -6.23
N ASN A 155 -0.29 -5.35 -7.09
CA ASN A 155 -0.15 -6.76 -6.70
C ASN A 155 0.88 -7.44 -7.62
N LYS A 156 2.16 -7.14 -7.40
CA LYS A 156 3.30 -7.77 -8.06
C LYS A 156 4.59 -7.51 -7.28
N LYS A 157 5.65 -8.26 -7.55
CA LYS A 157 6.96 -7.99 -6.95
C LYS A 157 7.51 -6.66 -7.47
N ALA A 158 7.77 -5.74 -6.55
CA ALA A 158 8.31 -4.42 -6.84
C ALA A 158 9.01 -3.83 -5.62
N THR A 159 9.65 -2.69 -5.78
CA THR A 159 10.22 -1.83 -4.72
C THR A 159 9.74 -0.39 -4.83
N SER A 160 8.92 -0.12 -5.85
CA SER A 160 8.28 1.20 -6.05
C SER A 160 7.01 1.07 -6.89
N THR A 161 6.15 2.06 -6.76
CA THR A 161 4.99 2.28 -7.63
C THR A 161 4.63 3.76 -7.64
N THR A 162 3.79 4.17 -8.59
CA THR A 162 3.27 5.54 -8.67
C THR A 162 1.75 5.53 -8.59
N TYR A 163 1.18 6.63 -8.12
CA TYR A 163 -0.26 6.85 -8.04
C TYR A 163 -0.59 8.28 -8.43
N ALA A 164 -1.54 8.48 -9.35
CA ALA A 164 -2.05 9.80 -9.72
C ALA A 164 -2.97 10.32 -8.61
N VAL A 165 -2.80 11.59 -8.23
CA VAL A 165 -3.55 12.22 -7.15
C VAL A 165 -4.32 13.43 -7.67
N GLU A 166 -5.46 13.70 -7.04
CA GLU A 166 -6.31 14.84 -7.28
C GLU A 166 -6.06 15.93 -6.22
N ALA A 167 -6.51 17.15 -6.50
CA ALA A 167 -6.39 18.28 -5.59
C ALA A 167 -7.29 18.13 -4.34
N ASN A 168 -6.88 18.73 -3.23
CA ASN A 168 -7.62 18.80 -1.97
C ASN A 168 -8.02 17.46 -1.35
N HIS A 169 -7.10 16.49 -1.41
CA HIS A 169 -7.28 15.18 -0.79
C HIS A 169 -6.13 14.83 0.16
N ARG A 170 -6.41 13.92 1.09
CA ARG A 170 -5.44 13.26 1.95
C ARG A 170 -5.23 11.84 1.45
N TYR A 171 -3.98 11.49 1.17
CA TYR A 171 -3.60 10.16 0.72
C TYR A 171 -2.74 9.46 1.77
N GLN A 172 -3.10 8.25 2.10
CA GLN A 172 -2.31 7.35 2.92
C GLN A 172 -2.01 6.10 2.10
N PHE A 173 -0.78 5.59 2.20
CA PHE A 173 -0.37 4.36 1.52
C PHE A 173 0.15 3.36 2.55
N ARG A 174 -0.04 2.08 2.25
CA ARG A 174 0.53 0.99 3.02
C ARG A 174 1.01 -0.12 2.11
N VAL A 175 2.09 -0.78 2.53
CA VAL A 175 2.77 -1.82 1.74
C VAL A 175 2.98 -3.05 2.62
N ASN A 176 2.83 -4.23 2.05
CA ASN A 176 3.30 -5.48 2.64
C ASN A 176 3.99 -6.36 1.61
N SER A 177 4.67 -7.40 2.08
CA SER A 177 5.25 -8.46 1.27
C SER A 177 4.49 -9.75 1.43
N TYR A 178 4.48 -10.58 0.40
CA TYR A 178 3.83 -11.88 0.47
C TYR A 178 4.57 -12.95 -0.35
N ASN A 179 4.41 -14.24 0.06
CA ASN A 179 4.82 -15.43 -0.67
C ASN A 179 3.79 -16.56 -0.41
N SER A 180 4.10 -17.80 -0.83
CA SER A 180 3.19 -18.95 -0.66
C SER A 180 2.89 -19.32 0.79
N ALA A 181 3.70 -18.91 1.76
CA ALA A 181 3.46 -19.15 3.20
C ALA A 181 2.53 -18.10 3.83
N GLY A 182 2.32 -16.96 3.17
CA GLY A 182 1.45 -15.89 3.67
C GLY A 182 1.99 -14.49 3.42
N GLN A 183 1.37 -13.52 4.09
CA GLN A 183 1.69 -12.11 3.97
C GLN A 183 2.22 -11.52 5.28
N SER A 184 3.16 -10.57 5.17
CA SER A 184 3.61 -9.77 6.31
C SER A 184 2.55 -8.76 6.75
N ALA A 185 2.72 -8.15 7.92
CA ALA A 185 1.92 -7.00 8.32
C ALA A 185 2.17 -5.82 7.37
N TYR A 186 1.12 -5.01 7.14
CA TYR A 186 1.24 -3.77 6.38
C TYR A 186 2.06 -2.73 7.13
N GLN A 187 2.87 -2.00 6.39
CA GLN A 187 3.64 -0.85 6.86
C GLN A 187 3.17 0.40 6.12
N SER A 188 2.79 1.44 6.88
CA SER A 188 2.30 2.71 6.33
C SER A 188 3.45 3.64 5.95
N THR A 189 3.28 4.43 4.90
CA THR A 189 4.16 5.55 4.56
C THR A 189 3.78 6.80 5.37
N ASN A 190 4.51 7.90 5.14
CA ASN A 190 4.01 9.23 5.52
C ASN A 190 2.70 9.56 4.77
N THR A 191 1.86 10.38 5.37
CA THR A 191 0.64 10.92 4.76
C THR A 191 1.01 12.00 3.74
N ILE A 192 0.29 12.03 2.61
CA ILE A 192 0.40 13.06 1.57
C ILE A 192 -0.88 13.88 1.56
N TYR A 193 -0.72 15.20 1.58
CA TYR A 193 -1.79 16.17 1.35
C TYR A 193 -1.56 16.87 0.02
N THR A 194 -2.61 17.05 -0.77
CA THR A 194 -2.55 17.80 -2.02
C THR A 194 -3.09 19.21 -1.83
N ALA A 195 -2.59 20.17 -2.62
CA ALA A 195 -3.04 21.54 -2.57
C ALA A 195 -4.52 21.64 -3.02
N PRO A 196 -5.30 22.55 -2.44
CA PRO A 196 -6.66 22.80 -2.88
C PRO A 196 -6.68 23.44 -4.28
N VAL A 197 -7.81 23.30 -4.96
CA VAL A 197 -8.08 24.00 -6.22
C VAL A 197 -8.07 25.51 -5.95
N THR A 198 -7.50 26.30 -6.84
CA THR A 198 -7.48 27.77 -6.74
C THR A 198 -8.90 28.33 -6.71
N PRO A 199 -9.29 29.15 -5.72
CA PRO A 199 -10.62 29.74 -5.66
C PRO A 199 -10.82 30.82 -6.72
N THR A 200 -12.07 31.21 -6.93
CA THR A 200 -12.40 32.42 -7.69
C THR A 200 -12.96 33.48 -6.76
N VAL A 201 -12.55 34.72 -6.96
CA VAL A 201 -13.13 35.88 -6.25
C VAL A 201 -14.37 36.34 -7.00
N VAL A 202 -15.45 36.58 -6.27
CA VAL A 202 -16.74 37.05 -6.85
C VAL A 202 -17.27 38.27 -6.10
N ASN A 203 -17.94 39.14 -6.83
CA ASN A 203 -18.67 40.32 -6.34
C ASN A 203 -17.87 41.25 -5.40
N PRO A 204 -16.66 41.71 -5.74
CA PRO A 204 -15.94 42.68 -4.95
C PRO A 204 -16.54 44.09 -5.17
N VAL A 205 -17.56 44.44 -4.38
CA VAL A 205 -18.25 45.73 -4.47
C VAL A 205 -17.94 46.55 -3.25
N GLY A 206 -17.34 47.72 -3.46
CA GLY A 206 -17.03 48.70 -2.41
C GLY A 206 -18.03 49.86 -2.36
N VAL A 207 -18.54 50.19 -1.18
CA VAL A 207 -19.32 51.40 -0.92
C VAL A 207 -18.50 52.31 -0.05
N ILE A 208 -18.14 53.49 -0.57
CA ILE A 208 -17.26 54.45 0.08
C ILE A 208 -18.07 55.71 0.45
N LEU A 209 -18.16 55.97 1.74
CA LEU A 209 -18.70 57.23 2.31
C LEU A 209 -17.60 58.26 2.56
N SER A 210 -17.95 59.51 2.86
CA SER A 210 -16.97 60.57 3.07
C SER A 210 -15.95 60.29 4.17
N SER A 211 -16.37 59.65 5.25
CA SER A 211 -15.56 59.37 6.45
C SER A 211 -15.45 57.89 6.80
N ALA A 212 -16.16 57.06 6.07
CA ALA A 212 -16.17 55.63 6.30
C ALA A 212 -16.33 54.90 4.96
N GLY A 213 -15.98 53.64 4.93
CA GLY A 213 -16.18 52.77 3.75
C GLY A 213 -16.10 51.31 4.11
N SER A 214 -16.73 50.50 3.27
CA SER A 214 -16.65 49.05 3.39
C SER A 214 -16.91 48.41 2.04
N PHE A 215 -16.42 47.20 1.87
CA PHE A 215 -16.81 46.34 0.77
C PHE A 215 -16.79 44.91 1.21
N ASN A 216 -17.53 44.08 0.51
CA ASN A 216 -17.53 42.65 0.69
C ASN A 216 -17.15 41.98 -0.63
N PHE A 217 -16.45 40.87 -0.51
CA PHE A 217 -16.29 39.96 -1.62
C PHE A 217 -16.44 38.52 -1.14
N SER A 218 -16.82 37.66 -2.03
CA SER A 218 -16.93 36.24 -1.76
C SER A 218 -15.88 35.47 -2.54
N ILE A 219 -15.49 34.32 -2.06
CA ILE A 219 -14.76 33.34 -2.82
C ILE A 219 -15.67 32.17 -3.19
N ASN A 220 -15.54 31.67 -4.39
CA ASN A 220 -16.14 30.40 -4.78
C ASN A 220 -15.09 29.31 -4.60
N ASP A 221 -15.27 28.51 -3.56
CA ASP A 221 -14.43 27.38 -3.23
C ASP A 221 -15.08 26.11 -3.80
N SER A 222 -14.47 25.52 -4.82
CA SER A 222 -14.93 24.27 -5.45
C SER A 222 -14.46 23.00 -4.73
N ASN A 223 -13.75 23.13 -3.61
CA ASN A 223 -13.25 21.99 -2.86
C ASN A 223 -14.37 21.41 -1.98
N THR A 224 -15.16 20.52 -2.53
CA THR A 224 -16.38 20.00 -1.90
C THR A 224 -16.14 19.03 -0.75
N LEU A 225 -15.02 18.30 -0.76
CA LEU A 225 -14.73 17.28 0.26
C LEU A 225 -14.19 17.90 1.55
N TYR A 226 -13.37 18.94 1.43
CA TYR A 226 -12.79 19.66 2.57
C TYR A 226 -12.82 21.16 2.29
N PRO A 227 -13.97 21.81 2.48
CA PRO A 227 -14.07 23.25 2.27
C PRO A 227 -13.09 23.97 3.22
N SER A 228 -12.39 24.94 2.69
CA SER A 228 -11.42 25.71 3.46
C SER A 228 -12.13 26.55 4.53
N ASN A 229 -11.64 26.50 5.76
CA ASN A 229 -12.06 27.39 6.83
C ASN A 229 -11.16 28.63 6.94
N LYS A 230 -10.05 28.66 6.20
CA LYS A 230 -9.06 29.72 6.25
C LYS A 230 -8.74 30.22 4.85
N VAL A 231 -8.97 31.52 4.67
CA VAL A 231 -8.73 32.26 3.43
C VAL A 231 -7.62 33.25 3.67
N GLU A 232 -6.67 33.36 2.74
CA GLU A 232 -5.75 34.48 2.64
C GLU A 232 -6.16 35.34 1.48
N TRP A 233 -6.07 36.67 1.67
CA TRP A 233 -6.37 37.64 0.63
C TRP A 233 -5.40 38.79 0.63
N GLN A 234 -5.29 39.44 -0.52
CA GLN A 234 -4.47 40.63 -0.73
C GLN A 234 -5.23 41.64 -1.58
N TYR A 235 -4.88 42.89 -1.41
CA TYR A 235 -5.39 43.97 -2.25
C TYR A 235 -4.25 44.69 -3.00
N SER A 236 -4.63 45.34 -4.08
CA SER A 236 -3.77 46.26 -4.85
C SER A 236 -4.50 47.55 -5.10
N THR A 237 -3.78 48.69 -5.09
CA THR A 237 -4.29 50.04 -5.43
C THR A 237 -3.72 50.57 -6.74
N ASN A 238 -2.95 49.74 -7.44
CA ASN A 238 -2.23 50.12 -8.66
C ASN A 238 -2.41 49.13 -9.83
N GLY A 239 -3.61 48.56 -9.91
CA GLY A 239 -3.95 47.68 -11.02
C GLY A 239 -3.34 46.27 -10.94
N GLY A 240 -2.92 45.84 -9.76
CA GLY A 240 -2.30 44.51 -9.57
C GLY A 240 -0.78 44.53 -9.76
N SER A 241 -0.17 45.71 -9.97
CA SER A 241 1.29 45.82 -10.13
C SER A 241 2.06 45.54 -8.83
N SER A 242 1.47 45.87 -7.71
CA SER A 242 1.96 45.44 -6.38
C SER A 242 0.79 45.07 -5.47
N TRP A 243 1.08 44.24 -4.44
CA TRP A 243 0.10 43.68 -3.54
C TRP A 243 0.42 44.04 -2.09
N SER A 244 -0.62 44.20 -1.28
CA SER A 244 -0.48 44.38 0.16
C SER A 244 0.18 43.17 0.84
N THR A 245 0.48 43.33 2.11
CA THR A 245 0.70 42.16 3.00
C THR A 245 -0.53 41.25 2.96
N THR A 246 -0.30 39.97 3.29
CA THR A 246 -1.38 38.99 3.31
C THR A 246 -2.27 39.18 4.53
N HIS A 247 -3.58 39.25 4.31
CA HIS A 247 -4.62 39.25 5.33
C HIS A 247 -5.27 37.86 5.40
N THR A 248 -5.82 37.53 6.56
CA THR A 248 -6.52 36.27 6.78
C THR A 248 -8.00 36.50 7.13
N ALA A 249 -8.84 35.61 6.66
CA ALA A 249 -10.26 35.58 7.00
C ALA A 249 -10.70 34.14 7.20
N SER A 250 -11.86 33.96 7.83
CA SER A 250 -12.53 32.65 7.95
C SER A 250 -13.83 32.66 7.15
N GLY A 251 -14.10 31.53 6.48
CA GLY A 251 -15.29 31.37 5.63
C GLY A 251 -15.14 32.02 4.25
N ASN A 252 -16.21 31.91 3.46
CA ASN A 252 -16.19 32.28 2.04
C ASN A 252 -16.62 33.72 1.75
N VAL A 253 -16.99 34.48 2.77
CA VAL A 253 -17.36 35.90 2.64
C VAL A 253 -16.39 36.73 3.47
N ILE A 254 -15.69 37.65 2.78
CA ILE A 254 -14.71 38.53 3.39
C ILE A 254 -15.30 39.95 3.45
N SER A 255 -15.44 40.48 4.64
CA SER A 255 -15.88 41.86 4.89
C SER A 255 -14.67 42.73 5.20
N VAL A 256 -14.52 43.80 4.45
CA VAL A 256 -13.44 44.79 4.61
C VAL A 256 -14.03 46.12 4.97
N SER A 257 -13.59 46.71 6.08
CA SER A 257 -14.15 47.97 6.62
C SER A 257 -13.04 48.94 7.04
N SER A 258 -13.26 50.21 6.86
CA SER A 258 -12.40 51.28 7.38
C SER A 258 -12.36 51.36 8.93
N ALA A 259 -13.25 50.63 9.61
CA ALA A 259 -13.16 50.44 11.07
C ALA A 259 -11.90 49.66 11.46
N ASP A 260 -11.35 48.86 10.54
CA ASP A 260 -10.01 48.26 10.66
C ASP A 260 -8.97 49.30 10.25
N SER A 261 -8.25 49.86 11.20
CA SER A 261 -7.22 50.88 10.97
C SER A 261 -6.11 50.41 10.02
N SER A 262 -5.81 49.12 9.97
CA SER A 262 -4.82 48.52 9.05
C SER A 262 -5.26 48.59 7.59
N LEU A 263 -6.56 48.65 7.32
CA LEU A 263 -7.17 48.70 6.00
C LEU A 263 -7.59 50.14 5.56
N ASN A 264 -7.48 51.09 6.45
CA ASN A 264 -7.93 52.48 6.16
C ASN A 264 -7.22 53.08 4.92
N SER A 265 -5.94 52.87 4.77
CA SER A 265 -5.19 53.36 3.59
C SER A 265 -5.68 52.71 2.29
N PHE A 266 -6.10 51.46 2.32
CA PHE A 266 -6.70 50.79 1.18
C PHE A 266 -8.08 51.35 0.84
N ILE A 267 -8.94 51.52 1.84
CA ILE A 267 -10.27 52.14 1.67
C ILE A 267 -10.16 53.55 1.11
N MET A 268 -9.25 54.35 1.63
CA MET A 268 -8.98 55.68 1.09
C MET A 268 -8.38 55.67 -0.31
N GLY A 269 -7.54 54.66 -0.63
CA GLY A 269 -7.03 54.46 -1.97
C GLY A 269 -8.15 54.14 -2.98
N MET A 270 -9.13 53.34 -2.60
CA MET A 270 -10.30 53.09 -3.45
C MET A 270 -11.10 54.35 -3.73
N LYS A 271 -11.26 55.23 -2.74
CA LYS A 271 -11.97 56.50 -2.90
C LYS A 271 -11.33 57.44 -3.96
N ASN A 272 -10.02 57.45 -4.02
CA ASN A 272 -9.22 58.33 -4.88
C ASN A 272 -8.82 57.69 -6.20
N ASN A 273 -8.84 56.35 -6.30
CA ASN A 273 -8.34 55.64 -7.45
C ASN A 273 -9.18 54.35 -7.70
N ASN A 274 -9.88 54.33 -8.80
CA ASN A 274 -10.75 53.21 -9.21
C ASN A 274 -9.95 51.99 -9.75
N ASN A 275 -8.64 51.92 -9.52
CA ASN A 275 -7.78 50.85 -10.01
C ASN A 275 -7.41 49.83 -8.90
N CYS A 276 -8.37 49.54 -8.06
CA CYS A 276 -8.22 48.61 -6.93
C CYS A 276 -8.64 47.20 -7.29
N TYR A 277 -7.86 46.24 -6.83
CA TYR A 277 -8.08 44.81 -7.08
C TYR A 277 -7.90 44.03 -5.81
N VAL A 278 -8.54 42.84 -5.76
CA VAL A 278 -8.34 41.82 -4.72
C VAL A 278 -8.01 40.49 -5.37
N ARG A 279 -7.31 39.66 -4.62
CA ARG A 279 -7.10 38.24 -4.92
C ARG A 279 -7.14 37.44 -3.63
N ALA A 280 -7.47 36.15 -3.73
CA ALA A 280 -7.54 35.26 -2.61
C ALA A 280 -6.90 33.90 -2.91
N ARG A 281 -6.52 33.18 -1.86
CA ARG A 281 -6.15 31.78 -1.89
C ARG A 281 -6.67 31.10 -0.63
N ILE A 282 -6.81 29.79 -0.68
CA ILE A 282 -7.39 29.00 0.40
C ILE A 282 -6.39 27.94 0.87
N TYR A 283 -6.54 27.55 2.14
CA TYR A 283 -5.82 26.44 2.73
C TYR A 283 -6.53 25.12 2.47
N ASN A 284 -5.77 24.02 2.44
CA ASN A 284 -6.37 22.69 2.54
C ASN A 284 -6.95 22.49 3.94
N TYR A 285 -7.67 21.39 4.14
CA TYR A 285 -8.45 21.15 5.36
C TYR A 285 -7.62 21.12 6.66
N ASP A 286 -6.34 20.72 6.62
CA ASP A 286 -5.46 20.70 7.80
C ASP A 286 -4.57 21.95 7.93
N ASN A 287 -4.79 22.96 7.07
CA ASN A 287 -4.04 24.21 7.01
C ASN A 287 -2.53 24.07 6.74
N SER A 288 -2.09 22.95 6.19
CA SER A 288 -0.66 22.69 5.89
C SER A 288 -0.21 23.22 4.53
N ILE A 289 -1.13 23.31 3.56
CA ILE A 289 -0.85 23.68 2.17
C ILE A 289 -1.88 24.70 1.69
N VAL A 290 -1.43 25.69 0.91
CA VAL A 290 -2.28 26.69 0.27
C VAL A 290 -2.41 26.45 -1.23
N SER A 291 -3.54 26.87 -1.81
CA SER A 291 -3.71 26.96 -3.27
C SER A 291 -2.82 28.04 -3.89
N ASN A 292 -2.77 28.09 -5.20
CA ASN A 292 -2.32 29.28 -5.90
C ASN A 292 -3.25 30.47 -5.62
N TRP A 293 -2.75 31.70 -5.85
CA TRP A 293 -3.59 32.88 -5.84
C TRP A 293 -4.61 32.85 -6.98
N SER A 294 -5.85 33.27 -6.68
CA SER A 294 -6.86 33.51 -7.70
C SER A 294 -6.42 34.57 -8.70
N ASN A 295 -7.10 34.65 -9.85
CA ASN A 295 -6.99 35.82 -10.69
C ASN A 295 -7.34 37.09 -9.89
N ALA A 296 -6.69 38.19 -10.22
CA ALA A 296 -6.97 39.50 -9.67
C ALA A 296 -8.33 39.99 -10.19
N VAL A 297 -9.23 40.40 -9.31
CA VAL A 297 -10.56 40.89 -9.65
C VAL A 297 -10.68 42.35 -9.24
N LYS A 298 -11.11 43.21 -10.17
CA LYS A 298 -11.29 44.64 -9.94
C LYS A 298 -12.47 44.87 -9.00
N ILE A 299 -12.30 45.77 -8.01
CA ILE A 299 -13.39 46.17 -7.11
C ILE A 299 -14.26 47.23 -7.83
N ALA A 300 -15.56 46.97 -7.94
CA ALA A 300 -16.52 47.97 -8.35
C ALA A 300 -16.77 48.94 -7.20
N VAL A 301 -16.28 50.18 -7.33
CA VAL A 301 -16.39 51.21 -6.30
C VAL A 301 -17.64 52.05 -6.56
N HIS A 302 -18.55 52.08 -5.57
CA HIS A 302 -19.72 52.95 -5.57
C HIS A 302 -19.51 54.07 -4.56
N LEU A 303 -19.26 55.31 -5.06
CA LEU A 303 -19.19 56.50 -4.24
C LEU A 303 -20.60 56.94 -3.93
N GLN A 304 -20.95 56.99 -2.65
CA GLN A 304 -22.22 57.62 -2.29
C GLN A 304 -22.09 59.16 -2.36
N PRO A 305 -22.93 59.82 -3.14
CA PRO A 305 -22.91 61.26 -3.21
C PRO A 305 -23.33 61.84 -1.88
N ILE A 306 -22.54 62.75 -1.34
CA ILE A 306 -22.90 63.53 -0.16
C ILE A 306 -23.70 64.74 -0.67
N CYS A 307 -24.98 64.69 -0.44
CA CYS A 307 -25.84 65.85 -0.67
C CYS A 307 -25.83 66.76 0.55
N TYR A 308 -25.15 67.86 0.43
CA TYR A 308 -25.32 68.97 1.39
C TYR A 308 -26.53 69.80 0.94
N VAL A 309 -27.58 69.80 1.71
CA VAL A 309 -28.72 70.73 1.52
C VAL A 309 -28.51 71.87 2.47
N ASN A 310 -28.16 73.02 1.89
CA ASN A 310 -28.08 74.25 2.67
C ASN A 310 -29.53 74.79 2.90
N ILE A 311 -30.01 74.66 4.09
CA ILE A 311 -31.37 75.09 4.46
C ILE A 311 -31.25 76.47 5.07
N PRO A 312 -31.86 77.51 4.51
CA PRO A 312 -31.90 78.85 5.13
C PRO A 312 -32.57 78.76 6.51
N SER A 313 -32.07 79.57 7.44
CA SER A 313 -32.63 79.64 8.78
C SER A 313 -34.14 79.98 8.72
N GLY A 314 -34.97 79.08 9.29
CA GLY A 314 -36.41 79.29 9.32
C GLY A 314 -37.23 78.57 8.23
N ALA A 315 -36.52 77.84 7.27
CA ALA A 315 -37.20 77.05 6.27
C ALA A 315 -37.40 75.60 6.74
N SER A 316 -38.53 74.98 6.41
CA SER A 316 -38.80 73.57 6.65
C SER A 316 -38.68 72.74 5.35
N ILE A 317 -37.97 71.66 5.42
CA ILE A 317 -37.84 70.70 4.27
C ILE A 317 -39.14 69.86 4.24
N LYS A 318 -39.91 69.98 3.16
CA LYS A 318 -41.05 69.11 2.88
C LYS A 318 -40.73 67.79 2.20
N ALA A 319 -39.68 67.77 1.36
CA ALA A 319 -39.19 66.55 0.73
C ALA A 319 -37.84 66.81 0.07
N ILE A 320 -36.94 65.79 0.03
CA ILE A 320 -35.74 65.79 -0.76
C ILE A 320 -35.87 64.66 -1.77
N TYR A 321 -35.89 64.98 -3.03
CA TYR A 321 -35.88 64.01 -4.12
C TYR A 321 -34.44 63.81 -4.60
N ILE A 322 -33.91 62.61 -4.41
CA ILE A 322 -32.61 62.20 -4.96
C ILE A 322 -32.88 61.53 -6.29
N ASN A 323 -32.52 62.20 -7.40
CA ASN A 323 -32.58 61.58 -8.71
C ASN A 323 -31.38 60.61 -8.82
N LYS A 324 -31.66 59.32 -8.87
CA LYS A 324 -30.66 58.30 -9.20
C LYS A 324 -30.55 58.26 -10.72
N GLY A 325 -29.58 59.05 -11.27
CA GLY A 325 -29.16 58.93 -12.63
C GLY A 325 -28.57 57.56 -12.91
#